data_66a4e705cd4a0e1926d4baaec7d3a670
#
_entry.id   66a4e705cd4a0e1926d4baaec7d3a670
#
_cell.length_a   1.000
_cell.length_b   1.000
_cell.length_c   1.000
_cell.angle_alpha   90.00
_cell.angle_beta   90.00
_cell.angle_gamma   90.00
#
_symmetry.space_group_name_H-M   'P 1'
#
loop_
_entity.id
_entity.type
_entity.pdbx_description
1 polymer ?
#
loop_
_entity_poly.entity_id
_entity_poly.type
_entity_poly.pdbx_seq_one_letter_code
_entity_poly.pdbx_strand_id
1 'polypeptide(L)'
;MTPARRALLLAAGGVALGGWSGAVRAGSQVEEPLADSVRSALSAAVADSGAPPKLEFRHIDERLAFLRWLGAMSPRLAKRKPEFNVRREFLETVWYEARRAGLEPALVLGLVEVESGFRKYAISSAGARGYMQVMPFWARTIGDGDASRLFHLQTNLRFGCVILRHYLDRERGDLFLALGRYNGSRGQAPYPTMVLGARRRWEFKDGPTGAVPSAATTPSAPASRR
;
A
#
# COMPACT_ATOMS: atom_id res chain seq x y z
N MET A 1 -73.34 -0.78 -36.67
CA MET A 1 -73.32 -0.59 -35.21
C MET A 1 -72.27 -1.52 -34.64
N THR A 2 -71.08 -1.01 -34.36
CA THR A 2 -70.00 -1.78 -33.73
C THR A 2 -69.29 -0.87 -32.73
N PRO A 3 -69.13 -1.27 -31.45
CA PRO A 3 -68.49 -0.43 -30.45
C PRO A 3 -66.97 -0.56 -30.49
N ALA A 4 -66.31 0.58 -30.43
CA ALA A 4 -64.85 0.74 -30.34
C ALA A 4 -64.30 0.18 -29.04
N ARG A 5 -63.26 -0.66 -29.13
CA ARG A 5 -62.40 -1.09 -27.99
C ARG A 5 -61.26 -0.08 -27.79
N ARG A 6 -61.31 0.62 -26.67
CA ARG A 6 -60.19 1.44 -26.17
C ARG A 6 -59.10 0.52 -25.62
N ALA A 7 -57.94 0.50 -26.24
CA ALA A 7 -56.73 -0.11 -25.69
C ALA A 7 -56.05 0.89 -24.77
N LEU A 8 -55.89 0.53 -23.51
CA LEU A 8 -55.14 1.28 -22.49
C LEU A 8 -53.66 0.87 -22.57
N LEU A 9 -52.80 1.76 -23.07
CA LEU A 9 -51.36 1.57 -23.07
C LEU A 9 -50.81 2.00 -21.69
N LEU A 10 -50.46 1.03 -20.87
CA LEU A 10 -49.65 1.24 -19.65
C LEU A 10 -48.17 1.41 -20.05
N ALA A 11 -47.68 2.64 -20.01
CA ALA A 11 -46.26 2.93 -20.13
C ALA A 11 -45.60 2.59 -18.81
N ALA A 12 -44.88 1.45 -18.75
CA ALA A 12 -43.97 1.11 -17.67
C ALA A 12 -42.68 1.90 -17.85
N GLY A 13 -42.53 3.00 -17.10
CA GLY A 13 -41.29 3.75 -17.00
C GLY A 13 -40.25 2.97 -16.21
N GLY A 14 -39.39 2.25 -16.91
CA GLY A 14 -38.19 1.64 -16.33
C GLY A 14 -37.16 2.70 -16.03
N VAL A 15 -36.97 3.06 -14.76
CA VAL A 15 -35.80 3.84 -14.31
C VAL A 15 -34.59 2.92 -14.37
N ALA A 16 -33.79 3.05 -15.42
CA ALA A 16 -32.50 2.43 -15.52
C ALA A 16 -31.55 3.15 -14.53
N LEU A 17 -31.36 2.56 -13.35
CA LEU A 17 -30.25 2.92 -12.47
C LEU A 17 -28.93 2.51 -13.15
N GLY A 18 -28.40 3.42 -13.96
CA GLY A 18 -27.09 3.31 -14.54
C GLY A 18 -26.03 3.36 -13.43
N GLY A 19 -25.65 2.19 -12.92
CA GLY A 19 -24.51 2.04 -12.05
C GLY A 19 -23.25 2.49 -12.79
N TRP A 20 -22.74 3.67 -12.46
CA TRP A 20 -21.40 4.08 -12.85
C TRP A 20 -20.38 3.21 -12.10
N SER A 21 -20.12 2.03 -12.64
CA SER A 21 -18.92 1.27 -12.34
C SER A 21 -17.75 1.98 -13.02
N GLY A 22 -17.34 3.12 -12.48
CA GLY A 22 -16.09 3.75 -12.84
C GLY A 22 -14.97 2.79 -12.41
N ALA A 23 -14.55 1.90 -13.31
CA ALA A 23 -13.36 1.11 -13.11
C ALA A 23 -12.18 2.08 -12.92
N VAL A 24 -11.75 2.26 -11.68
CA VAL A 24 -10.50 2.98 -11.40
C VAL A 24 -9.40 2.17 -12.06
N ARG A 25 -8.86 2.71 -13.14
CA ARG A 25 -7.74 2.11 -13.85
C ARG A 25 -6.51 2.24 -12.96
N ALA A 26 -6.14 1.17 -12.28
CA ALA A 26 -4.86 1.09 -11.59
C ALA A 26 -3.73 1.16 -12.62
N GLY A 27 -2.68 1.96 -12.35
CA GLY A 27 -1.44 1.96 -13.12
C GLY A 27 -1.48 2.69 -14.46
N SER A 28 -1.99 3.92 -14.50
CA SER A 28 -1.88 4.80 -15.69
C SER A 28 -0.88 5.94 -15.47
N GLN A 29 0.23 5.65 -14.78
CA GLN A 29 1.34 6.61 -14.63
C GLN A 29 1.79 7.12 -16.00
N VAL A 30 1.99 8.44 -16.11
CA VAL A 30 2.45 9.08 -17.35
C VAL A 30 3.97 9.20 -17.29
N GLU A 31 4.65 8.81 -18.37
CA GLU A 31 6.08 9.03 -18.50
C GLU A 31 6.34 10.52 -18.71
N GLU A 32 7.04 11.14 -17.75
CA GLU A 32 7.43 12.55 -17.82
C GLU A 32 8.95 12.66 -17.94
N PRO A 33 9.47 13.62 -18.72
CA PRO A 33 10.91 13.89 -18.74
C PRO A 33 11.43 14.23 -17.35
N LEU A 34 12.51 13.59 -16.94
CA LEU A 34 13.21 13.87 -15.69
C LEU A 34 14.47 14.67 -15.97
N ALA A 35 14.76 15.67 -15.16
CA ALA A 35 16.08 16.30 -15.14
C ALA A 35 17.15 15.25 -14.77
N ASP A 36 18.35 15.37 -15.33
CA ASP A 36 19.41 14.37 -15.15
C ASP A 36 19.80 14.15 -13.69
N SER A 37 19.80 15.21 -12.88
CA SER A 37 20.06 15.11 -11.45
C SER A 37 18.97 14.31 -10.71
N VAL A 38 17.72 14.51 -11.07
CA VAL A 38 16.59 13.75 -10.52
C VAL A 38 16.67 12.28 -10.94
N ARG A 39 16.96 12.03 -12.22
CA ARG A 39 17.13 10.66 -12.74
C ARG A 39 18.24 9.94 -12.00
N SER A 40 19.41 10.57 -11.84
CA SER A 40 20.55 9.99 -11.13
C SER A 40 20.22 9.68 -9.68
N ALA A 41 19.54 10.58 -8.98
CA ALA A 41 19.10 10.37 -7.60
C ALA A 41 18.11 9.19 -7.46
N LEU A 42 17.13 9.10 -8.37
CA LEU A 42 16.18 7.99 -8.38
C LEU A 42 16.85 6.66 -8.74
N SER A 43 17.79 6.66 -9.70
CA SER A 43 18.56 5.46 -10.06
C SER A 43 19.39 4.95 -8.89
N ALA A 44 20.05 5.84 -8.15
CA ALA A 44 20.77 5.46 -6.92
C ALA A 44 19.82 4.92 -5.85
N ALA A 45 18.62 5.48 -5.74
CA ALA A 45 17.61 5.03 -4.76
C ALA A 45 17.05 3.63 -5.07
N VAL A 46 16.98 3.21 -6.34
CA VAL A 46 16.52 1.86 -6.74
C VAL A 46 17.66 0.86 -6.94
N ALA A 47 18.92 1.28 -6.83
CA ALA A 47 20.05 0.37 -6.90
C ALA A 47 19.91 -0.76 -5.87
N ASP A 48 20.39 -1.96 -6.21
CA ASP A 48 20.32 -3.16 -5.37
C ASP A 48 18.89 -3.53 -4.90
N SER A 49 17.88 -3.11 -5.68
CA SER A 49 16.47 -3.32 -5.33
C SER A 49 16.05 -4.79 -5.21
N GLY A 50 16.83 -5.72 -5.72
CA GLY A 50 16.57 -7.17 -5.60
C GLY A 50 17.06 -7.80 -4.30
N ALA A 51 17.85 -7.07 -3.50
CA ALA A 51 18.39 -7.60 -2.26
C ALA A 51 17.30 -7.72 -1.17
N PRO A 52 17.33 -8.79 -0.35
CA PRO A 52 16.45 -8.91 0.82
C PRO A 52 16.63 -7.72 1.79
N PRO A 53 15.57 -7.31 2.50
CA PRO A 53 15.67 -6.21 3.45
C PRO A 53 16.61 -6.58 4.61
N LYS A 54 17.55 -5.68 4.92
CA LYS A 54 18.36 -5.76 6.12
C LYS A 54 17.68 -4.93 7.20
N LEU A 55 16.97 -5.60 8.11
CA LEU A 55 16.30 -4.95 9.24
C LEU A 55 17.33 -4.71 10.35
N GLU A 56 17.90 -3.52 10.36
CA GLU A 56 18.78 -3.06 11.42
C GLU A 56 18.00 -2.12 12.36
N PHE A 57 18.10 -2.37 13.66
CA PHE A 57 17.45 -1.57 14.69
C PHE A 57 18.52 -0.94 15.57
N ARG A 58 18.51 0.38 15.72
CA ARG A 58 19.47 1.10 16.55
C ARG A 58 19.25 0.87 18.03
N HIS A 59 17.98 0.68 18.41
CA HIS A 59 17.54 0.51 19.79
C HIS A 59 16.56 -0.64 19.91
N ILE A 60 16.51 -1.25 21.09
CA ILE A 60 15.58 -2.34 21.41
C ILE A 60 14.11 -1.91 21.20
N ASP A 61 13.79 -0.66 21.50
CA ASP A 61 12.42 -0.14 21.35
C ASP A 61 11.96 -0.11 19.90
N GLU A 62 12.84 0.22 18.95
CA GLU A 62 12.54 0.15 17.52
C GLU A 62 12.25 -1.29 17.09
N ARG A 63 13.01 -2.24 17.60
CA ARG A 63 12.80 -3.67 17.34
C ARG A 63 11.46 -4.14 17.91
N LEU A 64 11.15 -3.74 19.13
CA LEU A 64 9.88 -4.08 19.78
C LEU A 64 8.69 -3.44 19.04
N ALA A 65 8.79 -2.19 18.62
CA ALA A 65 7.76 -1.52 17.82
C ALA A 65 7.52 -2.25 16.49
N PHE A 66 8.60 -2.66 15.80
CA PHE A 66 8.48 -3.48 14.59
C PHE A 66 7.78 -4.82 14.85
N LEU A 67 8.16 -5.54 15.91
CA LEU A 67 7.57 -6.85 16.24
C LEU A 67 6.07 -6.72 16.60
N ARG A 68 5.69 -5.68 17.34
CA ARG A 68 4.29 -5.39 17.64
C ARG A 68 3.50 -5.05 16.37
N TRP A 69 4.08 -4.22 15.50
CA TRP A 69 3.48 -3.90 14.21
C TRP A 69 3.31 -5.14 13.34
N LEU A 70 4.34 -5.98 13.22
CA LEU A 70 4.30 -7.23 12.44
C LEU A 70 3.23 -8.17 12.98
N GLY A 71 3.15 -8.32 14.31
CA GLY A 71 2.12 -9.11 14.99
C GLY A 71 0.71 -8.61 14.73
N ALA A 72 0.51 -7.28 14.64
CA ALA A 72 -0.78 -6.69 14.33
C ALA A 72 -1.16 -6.79 12.85
N MET A 73 -0.19 -6.64 11.93
CA MET A 73 -0.43 -6.66 10.48
C MET A 73 -0.62 -8.08 9.93
N SER A 74 0.11 -9.06 10.49
CA SER A 74 0.09 -10.44 9.99
C SER A 74 -1.33 -11.04 9.95
N PRO A 75 -2.16 -11.01 11.00
CA PRO A 75 -3.52 -11.53 10.93
C PRO A 75 -4.42 -10.75 9.98
N ARG A 76 -4.24 -9.42 9.84
CA ARG A 76 -5.02 -8.58 8.90
C ARG A 76 -4.78 -9.01 7.45
N LEU A 77 -3.56 -9.46 7.14
CA LEU A 77 -3.15 -9.88 5.80
C LEU A 77 -3.40 -11.37 5.53
N ALA A 78 -3.76 -12.19 6.53
CA ALA A 78 -3.83 -13.64 6.43
C ALA A 78 -4.74 -14.16 5.29
N LYS A 79 -5.90 -13.50 5.08
CA LYS A 79 -6.83 -13.88 3.98
C LYS A 79 -6.24 -13.66 2.58
N ARG A 80 -5.32 -12.70 2.41
CA ARG A 80 -4.70 -12.35 1.13
C ARG A 80 -3.38 -13.10 0.91
N LYS A 81 -2.69 -13.44 2.00
CA LYS A 81 -1.43 -14.18 2.03
C LYS A 81 -1.49 -15.24 3.13
N PRO A 82 -2.06 -16.43 2.85
CA PRO A 82 -2.26 -17.46 3.87
C PRO A 82 -0.95 -18.03 4.42
N GLU A 83 0.08 -18.19 3.56
CA GLU A 83 1.37 -18.72 3.95
C GLU A 83 2.13 -17.75 4.88
N PHE A 84 2.43 -18.19 6.10
CA PHE A 84 3.04 -17.34 7.13
C PHE A 84 4.38 -16.76 6.70
N ASN A 85 5.28 -17.57 6.12
CA ASN A 85 6.60 -17.10 5.72
C ASN A 85 6.52 -16.08 4.58
N VAL A 86 5.65 -16.29 3.58
CA VAL A 86 5.41 -15.36 2.48
C VAL A 86 4.83 -14.04 3.02
N ARG A 87 3.91 -14.13 3.98
CA ARG A 87 3.30 -12.95 4.62
C ARG A 87 4.31 -12.17 5.44
N ARG A 88 5.16 -12.86 6.20
CA ARG A 88 6.23 -12.24 6.98
C ARG A 88 7.22 -11.52 6.08
N GLU A 89 7.77 -12.19 5.06
CA GLU A 89 8.69 -11.59 4.10
C GLU A 89 8.09 -10.35 3.43
N PHE A 90 6.83 -10.42 3.04
CA PHE A 90 6.12 -9.28 2.46
C PHE A 90 6.03 -8.09 3.43
N LEU A 91 5.65 -8.33 4.68
CA LEU A 91 5.52 -7.27 5.69
C LEU A 91 6.89 -6.70 6.09
N GLU A 92 7.91 -7.54 6.23
CA GLU A 92 9.30 -7.10 6.48
C GLU A 92 9.79 -6.18 5.35
N THR A 93 9.51 -6.55 4.10
CA THR A 93 9.88 -5.74 2.93
C THR A 93 9.11 -4.43 2.90
N VAL A 94 7.79 -4.45 3.17
CA VAL A 94 6.98 -3.21 3.26
C VAL A 94 7.50 -2.28 4.34
N TRP A 95 7.79 -2.79 5.54
CA TRP A 95 8.34 -1.99 6.63
C TRP A 95 9.66 -1.34 6.23
N TYR A 96 10.58 -2.13 5.68
CA TYR A 96 11.90 -1.67 5.28
C TYR A 96 11.82 -0.60 4.18
N GLU A 97 11.10 -0.88 3.08
CA GLU A 97 11.07 0.04 1.93
C GLU A 97 10.26 1.31 2.21
N ALA A 98 9.18 1.22 2.99
CA ALA A 98 8.43 2.38 3.43
C ALA A 98 9.30 3.31 4.26
N ARG A 99 9.95 2.81 5.31
CA ARG A 99 10.82 3.62 6.17
C ARG A 99 12.03 4.19 5.44
N ARG A 100 12.65 3.39 4.56
CA ARG A 100 13.75 3.83 3.71
C ARG A 100 13.36 5.02 2.81
N ALA A 101 12.15 5.02 2.29
CA ALA A 101 11.62 6.11 1.47
C ALA A 101 10.98 7.25 2.29
N GLY A 102 11.02 7.20 3.63
CA GLY A 102 10.35 8.19 4.48
C GLY A 102 8.83 8.17 4.35
N LEU A 103 8.24 6.99 4.10
CA LEU A 103 6.80 6.77 4.00
C LEU A 103 6.28 5.98 5.20
N GLU A 104 5.00 6.13 5.50
CA GLU A 104 4.35 5.27 6.50
C GLU A 104 4.05 3.88 5.94
N PRO A 105 4.35 2.78 6.66
CA PRO A 105 3.98 1.44 6.23
C PRO A 105 2.48 1.27 5.95
N ALA A 106 1.61 1.96 6.70
CA ALA A 106 0.16 1.94 6.48
C ALA A 106 -0.23 2.54 5.12
N LEU A 107 0.46 3.60 4.67
CA LEU A 107 0.25 4.19 3.35
C LEU A 107 0.63 3.21 2.25
N VAL A 108 1.79 2.55 2.37
CA VAL A 108 2.26 1.58 1.37
C VAL A 108 1.33 0.37 1.31
N LEU A 109 0.87 -0.17 2.46
CA LEU A 109 -0.10 -1.25 2.49
C LEU A 109 -1.45 -0.86 1.87
N GLY A 110 -1.93 0.36 2.15
CA GLY A 110 -3.16 0.89 1.55
C GLY A 110 -3.05 1.04 0.05
N LEU A 111 -1.90 1.51 -0.45
CA LEU A 111 -1.65 1.63 -1.88
C LEU A 111 -1.59 0.24 -2.54
N VAL A 112 -0.85 -0.72 -1.98
CA VAL A 112 -0.80 -2.11 -2.49
C VAL A 112 -2.20 -2.75 -2.52
N GLU A 113 -3.03 -2.47 -1.51
CA GLU A 113 -4.40 -2.97 -1.50
C GLU A 113 -5.22 -2.46 -2.67
N VAL A 114 -5.11 -1.17 -3.00
CA VAL A 114 -5.84 -0.54 -4.11
C VAL A 114 -5.27 -0.99 -5.46
N GLU A 115 -3.94 -1.03 -5.60
CA GLU A 115 -3.27 -1.32 -6.87
C GLU A 115 -3.40 -2.77 -7.31
N SER A 116 -3.17 -3.70 -6.42
CA SER A 116 -3.10 -5.11 -6.79
C SER A 116 -3.96 -6.04 -5.95
N GLY A 117 -4.54 -5.56 -4.84
CA GLY A 117 -5.13 -6.44 -3.83
C GLY A 117 -4.13 -7.45 -3.28
N PHE A 118 -2.86 -7.06 -3.15
CA PHE A 118 -1.73 -7.92 -2.69
C PHE A 118 -1.34 -9.05 -3.66
N ARG A 119 -1.66 -8.96 -4.96
CA ARG A 119 -1.30 -9.96 -5.98
C ARG A 119 0.08 -9.67 -6.55
N LYS A 120 0.99 -10.64 -6.41
CA LYS A 120 2.38 -10.53 -6.89
C LYS A 120 2.49 -10.33 -8.41
N TYR A 121 1.67 -11.02 -9.16
CA TYR A 121 1.73 -11.05 -10.62
C TYR A 121 0.59 -10.25 -11.27
N ALA A 122 0.09 -9.21 -10.57
CA ALA A 122 -0.91 -8.33 -11.14
C ALA A 122 -0.34 -7.58 -12.36
N ILE A 123 -1.14 -7.53 -13.43
CA ILE A 123 -0.86 -6.72 -14.62
C ILE A 123 -2.12 -5.95 -14.95
N SER A 124 -2.01 -4.62 -15.10
CA SER A 124 -3.12 -3.79 -15.54
C SER A 124 -3.27 -3.77 -17.05
N SER A 125 -4.39 -3.25 -17.56
CA SER A 125 -4.60 -3.04 -19.00
C SER A 125 -3.57 -2.08 -19.63
N ALA A 126 -2.97 -1.18 -18.80
CA ALA A 126 -1.89 -0.28 -19.21
C ALA A 126 -0.50 -0.92 -19.09
N GLY A 127 -0.39 -2.17 -18.63
CA GLY A 127 0.87 -2.90 -18.48
C GLY A 127 1.62 -2.65 -17.16
N ALA A 128 1.02 -1.96 -16.18
CA ALA A 128 1.60 -1.81 -14.85
C ALA A 128 1.75 -3.17 -14.16
N ARG A 129 2.80 -3.36 -13.34
CA ARG A 129 3.22 -4.67 -12.85
C ARG A 129 3.37 -4.73 -11.33
N GLY A 130 2.96 -5.88 -10.80
CA GLY A 130 3.24 -6.32 -9.44
C GLY A 130 2.43 -5.61 -8.35
N TYR A 131 2.92 -5.70 -7.13
CA TYR A 131 2.19 -5.25 -5.93
C TYR A 131 1.78 -3.78 -5.96
N MET A 132 2.69 -2.89 -6.37
CA MET A 132 2.49 -1.44 -6.42
C MET A 132 2.18 -0.94 -7.84
N GLN A 133 1.92 -1.84 -8.79
CA GLN A 133 1.56 -1.51 -10.18
C GLN A 133 2.52 -0.49 -10.81
N VAL A 134 3.80 -0.82 -10.76
CA VAL A 134 4.84 0.03 -11.36
C VAL A 134 4.83 -0.12 -12.88
N MET A 135 4.85 1.02 -13.59
CA MET A 135 4.90 1.03 -15.05
C MET A 135 6.28 0.60 -15.57
N PRO A 136 6.34 -0.21 -16.67
CA PRO A 136 7.59 -0.70 -17.25
C PRO A 136 8.59 0.37 -17.64
N PHE A 137 8.14 1.58 -18.01
CA PHE A 137 9.04 2.66 -18.37
C PHE A 137 9.97 3.06 -17.20
N TRP A 138 9.51 2.93 -15.95
CA TRP A 138 10.36 3.22 -14.78
C TRP A 138 11.59 2.32 -14.72
N ALA A 139 11.45 1.02 -15.07
CA ALA A 139 12.59 0.12 -15.13
C ALA A 139 13.64 0.60 -16.16
N ARG A 140 13.19 1.17 -17.29
CA ARG A 140 14.09 1.74 -18.32
C ARG A 140 14.67 3.09 -17.90
N THR A 141 13.87 3.93 -17.23
CA THR A 141 14.25 5.32 -16.92
C THR A 141 15.24 5.41 -15.76
N ILE A 142 15.03 4.61 -14.71
CA ILE A 142 15.81 4.68 -13.46
C ILE A 142 16.40 3.34 -13.00
N GLY A 143 16.07 2.22 -13.64
CA GLY A 143 16.55 0.88 -13.34
C GLY A 143 17.57 0.35 -14.34
N ASP A 144 17.65 -0.97 -14.42
CA ASP A 144 18.51 -1.72 -15.33
C ASP A 144 17.85 -2.04 -16.69
N GLY A 145 16.64 -1.57 -16.94
CA GLY A 145 15.88 -1.80 -18.16
C GLY A 145 15.01 -3.07 -18.14
N ASP A 146 15.25 -4.00 -17.22
CA ASP A 146 14.50 -5.25 -17.14
C ASP A 146 13.19 -5.08 -16.37
N ALA A 147 12.11 -4.82 -17.12
CA ALA A 147 10.78 -4.69 -16.52
C ALA A 147 10.20 -6.01 -15.99
N SER A 148 10.80 -7.18 -16.25
CA SER A 148 10.35 -8.47 -15.67
C SER A 148 10.64 -8.51 -14.17
N ARG A 149 11.68 -7.81 -13.72
CA ARG A 149 12.06 -7.69 -12.31
C ARG A 149 11.02 -6.97 -11.45
N LEU A 150 10.10 -6.22 -12.07
CA LEU A 150 8.97 -5.61 -11.36
C LEU A 150 7.98 -6.62 -10.78
N PHE A 151 8.13 -7.91 -11.05
CA PHE A 151 7.40 -8.98 -10.34
C PHE A 151 8.14 -9.51 -9.10
N HIS A 152 9.38 -9.13 -8.88
CA HIS A 152 10.08 -9.46 -7.64
C HIS A 152 9.58 -8.55 -6.51
N LEU A 153 9.35 -9.14 -5.35
CA LEU A 153 8.79 -8.44 -4.19
C LEU A 153 9.60 -7.19 -3.83
N GLN A 154 10.89 -7.40 -3.61
CA GLN A 154 11.80 -6.34 -3.14
C GLN A 154 11.92 -5.22 -4.18
N THR A 155 12.15 -5.60 -5.45
CA THR A 155 12.25 -4.65 -6.56
C THR A 155 10.97 -3.84 -6.72
N ASN A 156 9.82 -4.48 -6.70
CA ASN A 156 8.54 -3.81 -6.88
C ASN A 156 8.24 -2.78 -5.78
N LEU A 157 8.42 -3.19 -4.51
CA LEU A 157 8.21 -2.29 -3.37
C LEU A 157 9.23 -1.16 -3.36
N ARG A 158 10.50 -1.42 -3.70
CA ARG A 158 11.53 -0.40 -3.81
C ARG A 158 11.16 0.67 -4.83
N PHE A 159 10.84 0.24 -6.06
CA PHE A 159 10.44 1.17 -7.12
C PHE A 159 9.20 1.96 -6.74
N GLY A 160 8.14 1.27 -6.28
CA GLY A 160 6.89 1.93 -5.91
C GLY A 160 7.06 2.96 -4.80
N CYS A 161 7.83 2.66 -3.76
CA CYS A 161 8.10 3.59 -2.66
C CYS A 161 8.95 4.79 -3.12
N VAL A 162 9.99 4.56 -3.94
CA VAL A 162 10.85 5.63 -4.48
C VAL A 162 10.04 6.56 -5.39
N ILE A 163 9.19 6.02 -6.27
CA ILE A 163 8.33 6.80 -7.17
C ILE A 163 7.30 7.61 -6.38
N LEU A 164 6.65 7.00 -5.38
CA LEU A 164 5.70 7.73 -4.53
C LEU A 164 6.38 8.84 -3.73
N ARG A 165 7.57 8.60 -3.19
CA ARG A 165 8.38 9.62 -2.52
C ARG A 165 8.74 10.76 -3.46
N HIS A 166 9.20 10.46 -4.66
CA HIS A 166 9.49 11.47 -5.69
C HIS A 166 8.26 12.36 -5.98
N TYR A 167 7.09 11.76 -6.16
CA TYR A 167 5.87 12.56 -6.37
C TYR A 167 5.46 13.35 -5.14
N LEU A 168 5.66 12.82 -3.93
CA LEU A 168 5.37 13.54 -2.70
C LEU A 168 6.29 14.77 -2.54
N ASP A 169 7.57 14.64 -2.87
CA ASP A 169 8.52 15.76 -2.87
C ASP A 169 8.16 16.80 -3.92
N ARG A 170 7.81 16.35 -5.12
CA ARG A 170 7.37 17.22 -6.22
C ARG A 170 6.10 18.01 -5.89
N GLU A 171 5.18 17.42 -5.16
CA GLU A 171 3.95 18.06 -4.67
C GLU A 171 4.12 18.74 -3.29
N ARG A 172 5.36 18.97 -2.85
CA ARG A 172 5.69 19.67 -1.59
C ARG A 172 5.02 19.08 -0.35
N GLY A 173 4.87 17.77 -0.33
CA GLY A 173 4.26 17.02 0.76
C GLY A 173 2.73 16.85 0.64
N ASP A 174 2.09 17.38 -0.39
CA ASP A 174 0.67 17.14 -0.63
C ASP A 174 0.44 15.69 -1.11
N LEU A 175 0.00 14.86 -0.16
CA LEU A 175 -0.23 13.45 -0.40
C LEU A 175 -1.37 13.19 -1.38
N PHE A 176 -2.41 14.02 -1.38
CA PHE A 176 -3.54 13.86 -2.32
C PHE A 176 -3.08 14.05 -3.77
N LEU A 177 -2.32 15.12 -4.04
CA LEU A 177 -1.78 15.38 -5.36
C LEU A 177 -0.72 14.35 -5.76
N ALA A 178 0.14 13.92 -4.83
CA ALA A 178 1.15 12.90 -5.07
C ALA A 178 0.54 11.55 -5.46
N LEU A 179 -0.50 11.09 -4.76
CA LEU A 179 -1.26 9.89 -5.11
C LEU A 179 -1.94 10.03 -6.48
N GLY A 180 -2.49 11.21 -6.78
CA GLY A 180 -3.05 11.50 -8.10
C GLY A 180 -1.99 11.38 -9.21
N ARG A 181 -0.75 11.89 -9.00
CA ARG A 181 0.36 11.67 -9.95
C ARG A 181 0.73 10.21 -10.08
N TYR A 182 0.82 9.51 -8.95
CA TYR A 182 1.15 8.09 -8.94
C TYR A 182 0.21 7.27 -9.83
N ASN A 183 -1.07 7.59 -9.83
CA ASN A 183 -2.08 6.93 -10.66
C ASN A 183 -2.26 7.56 -12.07
N GLY A 184 -1.67 8.73 -12.35
CA GLY A 184 -1.92 9.48 -13.59
C GLY A 184 -3.23 10.28 -13.60
N SER A 185 -3.81 10.52 -12.43
CA SER A 185 -5.08 11.25 -12.24
C SER A 185 -4.92 12.46 -11.30
N ARG A 186 -3.82 13.21 -11.46
CA ARG A 186 -3.50 14.35 -10.61
C ARG A 186 -4.68 15.32 -10.46
N GLY A 187 -5.02 15.66 -9.21
CA GLY A 187 -6.12 16.56 -8.89
C GLY A 187 -7.51 15.93 -8.90
N GLN A 188 -7.64 14.65 -9.29
CA GLN A 188 -8.90 13.91 -9.24
C GLN A 188 -9.07 13.14 -7.93
N ALA A 189 -10.25 13.25 -7.31
CA ALA A 189 -10.50 12.70 -5.99
C ALA A 189 -10.62 11.16 -5.90
N PRO A 190 -11.11 10.41 -6.90
CA PRO A 190 -11.47 9.00 -6.70
C PRO A 190 -10.30 8.14 -6.18
N TYR A 191 -9.16 8.17 -6.87
CA TYR A 191 -8.02 7.33 -6.51
C TYR A 191 -7.36 7.71 -5.17
N PRO A 192 -6.99 8.98 -4.91
CA PRO A 192 -6.45 9.36 -3.61
C PRO A 192 -7.39 9.02 -2.45
N THR A 193 -8.71 9.21 -2.62
CA THR A 193 -9.70 8.87 -1.59
C THR A 193 -9.71 7.37 -1.28
N MET A 194 -9.61 6.51 -2.32
CA MET A 194 -9.53 5.07 -2.14
C MET A 194 -8.28 4.64 -1.38
N VAL A 195 -7.10 5.19 -1.75
CA VAL A 195 -5.84 4.86 -1.08
C VAL A 195 -5.83 5.34 0.37
N LEU A 196 -6.29 6.56 0.64
CA LEU A 196 -6.38 7.10 1.98
C LEU A 196 -7.39 6.34 2.86
N GLY A 197 -8.50 5.90 2.26
CA GLY A 197 -9.45 5.01 2.92
C GLY A 197 -8.86 3.64 3.24
N ALA A 198 -8.09 3.07 2.31
CA ALA A 198 -7.37 1.82 2.53
C ALA A 198 -6.29 1.97 3.60
N ARG A 199 -5.48 3.05 3.58
CA ARG A 199 -4.47 3.35 4.60
C ARG A 199 -5.03 3.25 6.01
N ARG A 200 -6.21 3.81 6.30
CA ARG A 200 -6.84 3.75 7.64
C ARG A 200 -7.02 2.32 8.16
N ARG A 201 -7.25 1.34 7.30
CA ARG A 201 -7.38 -0.08 7.68
C ARG A 201 -6.05 -0.70 8.12
N TRP A 202 -4.93 -0.09 7.71
CA TRP A 202 -3.58 -0.54 8.02
C TRP A 202 -2.89 0.31 9.08
N GLU A 203 -3.54 1.35 9.61
CA GLU A 203 -3.00 2.14 10.71
C GLU A 203 -2.79 1.24 11.94
N PHE A 204 -1.66 1.45 12.57
CA PHE A 204 -1.27 0.80 13.81
C PHE A 204 -0.90 1.87 14.83
N LYS A 205 -1.64 1.92 15.91
CA LYS A 205 -1.29 2.74 17.07
C LYS A 205 -0.57 1.81 18.03
N ASP A 206 0.71 2.08 18.26
CA ASP A 206 1.44 1.40 19.31
C ASP A 206 0.80 1.84 20.65
N GLY A 207 0.10 0.92 21.29
CA GLY A 207 -0.49 1.19 22.60
C GLY A 207 0.61 1.51 23.61
N PRO A 208 0.31 2.19 24.72
CA PRO A 208 1.28 2.35 25.80
C PRO A 208 1.84 0.98 26.17
N THR A 209 3.15 0.89 26.25
CA THR A 209 3.84 -0.34 26.68
C THR A 209 3.20 -0.78 27.98
N GLY A 210 2.41 -1.86 27.95
CA GLY A 210 1.73 -2.36 29.14
C GLY A 210 2.75 -2.49 30.25
N ALA A 211 2.56 -1.74 31.32
CA ALA A 211 3.30 -1.97 32.54
C ALA A 211 3.19 -3.47 32.83
N VAL A 212 4.31 -4.16 32.84
CA VAL A 212 4.37 -5.54 33.34
C VAL A 212 3.72 -5.49 34.70
N PRO A 213 2.67 -6.28 34.98
CA PRO A 213 2.11 -6.30 36.33
C PRO A 213 3.25 -6.63 37.28
N SER A 214 3.62 -5.68 38.14
CA SER A 214 4.57 -5.93 39.21
C SER A 214 4.10 -7.18 39.95
N ALA A 215 4.94 -8.21 39.96
CA ALA A 215 4.67 -9.44 40.65
C ALA A 215 4.16 -9.09 42.06
N ALA A 216 2.92 -9.45 42.33
CA ALA A 216 2.31 -9.21 43.60
C ALA A 216 3.24 -9.73 44.69
N THR A 217 3.73 -8.85 45.55
CA THR A 217 4.47 -9.17 46.75
C THR A 217 3.58 -10.06 47.59
N THR A 218 3.91 -11.33 47.67
CA THR A 218 3.24 -12.30 48.54
C THR A 218 3.35 -11.78 49.98
N PRO A 219 2.25 -11.57 50.71
CA PRO A 219 2.36 -11.16 52.11
C PRO A 219 2.99 -12.29 52.90
N SER A 220 4.11 -11.97 53.56
CA SER A 220 4.80 -12.85 54.50
C SER A 220 3.86 -13.17 55.64
N ALA A 221 3.66 -14.47 55.91
CA ALA A 221 2.86 -14.97 57.02
C ALA A 221 3.46 -14.51 58.36
N PRO A 222 2.64 -14.16 59.36
CA PRO A 222 3.16 -13.75 60.67
C PRO A 222 3.76 -14.95 61.42
N ALA A 223 4.98 -14.76 61.91
CA ALA A 223 5.67 -15.72 62.75
C ALA A 223 4.89 -15.93 64.05
N SER A 224 4.47 -17.18 64.28
CA SER A 224 3.87 -17.63 65.57
C SER A 224 4.97 -17.61 66.62
N ARG A 225 4.80 -16.76 67.64
CA ARG A 225 5.57 -16.82 68.88
C ARG A 225 5.02 -17.91 69.73
N ARG A 226 5.88 -18.82 70.23
CA ARG A 226 5.78 -19.56 71.49
C ARG A 226 6.95 -19.15 72.35
#